data_ef61d7ea3b67c14d1571611d0fe2bc75
#
_entry.id   ef61d7ea3b67c14d1571611d0fe2bc75
#
_cell.length_a   1.000
_cell.length_b   1.000
_cell.length_c   1.000
_cell.angle_alpha   90.00
_cell.angle_beta   90.00
_cell.angle_gamma   90.00
#
_symmetry.space_group_name_H-M   'P 1'
#
loop_
_entity.id
_entity.type
_entity.pdbx_description
1 polymer ?
#
loop_
_entity_poly.entity_id
_entity_poly.type
_entity_poly.pdbx_seq_one_letter_code
_entity_poly.pdbx_strand_id
1 'polypeptide(L)'
;MTINLSTTALIDKIAQDLGFTEISNLTDSILIKNKELISIATFLKNTPKFDFQMLVSITAVDYIEYFEIVYHLLSIQHNQRAILKLRCYDRESPSVPSVVTIWPGAELQEREIWDLKGIQFTQHHNMKRILLWEDFKGHPLRKDYLR
;
A
#
# COMPACT_ATOMS: atom_id res chain seq x y z
N MET A 1 -16.48 -17.15 7.43
CA MET A 1 -16.70 -15.74 7.03
C MET A 1 -15.48 -14.92 7.49
N THR A 2 -14.88 -14.16 6.60
CA THR A 2 -13.71 -13.33 6.95
C THR A 2 -14.16 -12.11 7.74
N ILE A 3 -13.50 -11.83 8.85
CA ILE A 3 -13.84 -10.75 9.77
C ILE A 3 -12.90 -9.56 9.52
N ASN A 4 -13.43 -8.33 9.47
CA ASN A 4 -12.61 -7.14 9.51
C ASN A 4 -12.01 -7.00 10.91
N LEU A 5 -10.70 -6.91 10.99
CA LEU A 5 -10.03 -6.60 12.24
C LEU A 5 -10.44 -5.18 12.71
N SER A 6 -10.73 -5.03 14.00
CA SER A 6 -11.01 -3.70 14.56
C SER A 6 -9.82 -2.77 14.32
N THR A 7 -10.05 -1.68 13.59
CA THR A 7 -9.00 -0.68 13.28
C THR A 7 -8.43 -0.06 14.55
N THR A 8 -9.28 0.19 15.56
CA THR A 8 -8.86 0.76 16.84
C THR A 8 -7.89 -0.17 17.58
N ALA A 9 -8.24 -1.46 17.72
CA ALA A 9 -7.36 -2.43 18.39
C ALA A 9 -6.03 -2.61 17.66
N LEU A 10 -6.04 -2.53 16.34
CA LEU A 10 -4.84 -2.63 15.53
C LEU A 10 -3.94 -1.39 15.69
N ILE A 11 -4.51 -0.19 15.68
CA ILE A 11 -3.79 1.07 15.92
C ILE A 11 -3.15 1.08 17.29
N ASP A 12 -3.91 0.73 18.34
CA ASP A 12 -3.42 0.70 19.71
C ASP A 12 -2.20 -0.22 19.85
N LYS A 13 -2.25 -1.37 19.18
CA LYS A 13 -1.15 -2.33 19.20
C LYS A 13 0.08 -1.86 18.42
N ILE A 14 -0.12 -1.27 17.26
CA ILE A 14 0.97 -0.67 16.46
C ILE A 14 1.61 0.48 17.25
N ALA A 15 0.81 1.34 17.86
CA ALA A 15 1.31 2.45 18.68
C ALA A 15 2.10 1.97 19.89
N GLN A 16 1.63 0.93 20.55
CA GLN A 16 2.29 0.34 21.71
C GLN A 16 3.63 -0.32 21.35
N ASP A 17 3.68 -1.10 20.29
CA ASP A 17 4.84 -1.93 19.98
C ASP A 17 5.88 -1.21 19.10
N LEU A 18 5.44 -0.30 18.23
CA LEU A 18 6.32 0.45 17.30
C LEU A 18 6.51 1.92 17.69
N GLY A 19 5.71 2.44 18.64
CA GLY A 19 5.82 3.83 19.11
C GLY A 19 5.33 4.87 18.10
N PHE A 20 4.57 4.50 17.08
CA PHE A 20 4.01 5.43 16.10
C PHE A 20 2.75 6.10 16.65
N THR A 21 2.73 7.44 16.66
CA THR A 21 1.65 8.24 17.22
C THR A 21 0.75 8.91 16.18
N GLU A 22 1.16 8.90 14.92
CA GLU A 22 0.46 9.62 13.84
C GLU A 22 -0.31 8.69 12.89
N ILE A 23 -0.87 7.63 13.45
CA ILE A 23 -1.74 6.71 12.71
C ILE A 23 -3.18 7.20 12.85
N SER A 24 -3.84 7.42 11.73
CA SER A 24 -5.23 7.87 11.72
C SER A 24 -6.20 6.71 11.48
N ASN A 25 -7.23 6.64 12.30
CA ASN A 25 -8.32 5.69 12.12
C ASN A 25 -9.32 6.25 11.10
N LEU A 26 -9.47 5.54 10.01
CA LEU A 26 -10.59 5.72 9.08
C LEU A 26 -11.62 4.62 9.38
N THR A 27 -12.85 4.79 8.95
CA THR A 27 -13.99 3.93 9.33
C THR A 27 -13.67 2.42 9.29
N ASP A 28 -12.96 1.97 8.25
CA ASP A 28 -12.65 0.55 8.02
C ASP A 28 -11.18 0.31 7.62
N SER A 29 -10.33 1.34 7.74
CA SER A 29 -8.94 1.31 7.30
C SER A 29 -8.05 2.19 8.17
N ILE A 30 -6.76 1.98 8.06
CA ILE A 30 -5.74 2.70 8.80
C ILE A 30 -4.93 3.54 7.82
N LEU A 31 -4.86 4.85 8.08
CA LEU A 31 -4.00 5.76 7.33
C LEU A 31 -2.65 5.87 8.02
N ILE A 32 -1.59 5.57 7.28
CA ILE A 32 -0.20 5.59 7.74
C ILE A 32 0.66 6.51 6.87
N LYS A 33 1.85 6.86 7.36
CA LYS A 33 2.82 7.65 6.60
C LYS A 33 3.75 6.77 5.76
N ASN A 34 4.25 7.32 4.65
CA ASN A 34 5.21 6.64 3.77
C ASN A 34 6.39 6.01 4.52
N LYS A 35 7.02 6.75 5.40
CA LYS A 35 8.20 6.31 6.17
C LYS A 35 7.93 5.16 7.12
N GLU A 36 6.67 4.94 7.49
CA GLU A 36 6.24 3.93 8.46
C GLU A 36 5.77 2.64 7.79
N LEU A 37 5.52 2.67 6.48
CA LEU A 37 4.94 1.55 5.73
C LEU A 37 5.69 0.24 5.94
N ILE A 38 7.01 0.23 5.76
CA ILE A 38 7.81 -1.00 5.85
C ILE A 38 7.80 -1.57 7.27
N SER A 39 7.94 -0.72 8.29
CA SER A 39 7.91 -1.15 9.69
C SER A 39 6.55 -1.73 10.08
N ILE A 40 5.47 -1.06 9.70
CA ILE A 40 4.10 -1.51 9.99
C ILE A 40 3.78 -2.79 9.22
N ALA A 41 4.12 -2.87 7.93
CA ALA A 41 3.90 -4.04 7.10
C ALA A 41 4.65 -5.28 7.64
N THR A 42 5.93 -5.10 8.01
CA THR A 42 6.75 -6.16 8.61
C THR A 42 6.16 -6.62 9.95
N PHE A 43 5.75 -5.68 10.78
CA PHE A 43 5.11 -5.98 12.07
C PHE A 43 3.81 -6.78 11.89
N LEU A 44 2.94 -6.36 10.98
CA LEU A 44 1.66 -7.04 10.72
C LEU A 44 1.85 -8.45 10.16
N LYS A 45 2.88 -8.65 9.33
CA LYS A 45 3.20 -9.97 8.79
C LYS A 45 3.77 -10.91 9.83
N ASN A 46 4.72 -10.43 10.64
CA ASN A 46 5.53 -11.28 11.52
C ASN A 46 4.95 -11.47 12.93
N THR A 47 4.00 -10.62 13.34
CA THR A 47 3.39 -10.76 14.67
C THR A 47 2.36 -11.89 14.66
N PRO A 48 2.54 -12.95 15.48
CA PRO A 48 1.67 -14.15 15.45
C PRO A 48 0.20 -13.86 15.69
N LYS A 49 -0.12 -12.80 16.44
CA LYS A 49 -1.50 -12.35 16.70
C LYS A 49 -2.20 -11.83 15.45
N PHE A 50 -1.45 -11.30 14.49
CA PHE A 50 -1.99 -10.72 13.26
C PHE A 50 -1.77 -11.62 12.05
N ASP A 51 -0.54 -12.06 11.84
CA ASP A 51 -0.14 -13.03 10.81
C ASP A 51 -0.72 -12.72 9.41
N PHE A 52 -0.57 -11.47 8.96
CA PHE A 52 -1.01 -11.04 7.63
C PHE A 52 -0.02 -11.51 6.56
N GLN A 53 -0.05 -12.81 6.26
CA GLN A 53 0.84 -13.44 5.29
C GLN A 53 0.48 -13.12 3.84
N MET A 54 -0.76 -12.76 3.58
CA MET A 54 -1.24 -12.54 2.22
C MET A 54 -1.54 -11.07 1.94
N LEU A 55 -0.87 -10.54 0.91
CA LEU A 55 -1.27 -9.30 0.26
C LEU A 55 -2.29 -9.63 -0.83
N VAL A 56 -3.53 -9.24 -0.63
CA VAL A 56 -4.62 -9.53 -1.57
C VAL A 56 -4.54 -8.61 -2.78
N SER A 57 -4.40 -7.31 -2.54
CA SER A 57 -4.30 -6.32 -3.61
C SER A 57 -3.63 -5.04 -3.15
N ILE A 58 -2.99 -4.38 -4.11
CA ILE A 58 -2.57 -2.97 -4.01
C ILE A 58 -3.31 -2.21 -5.09
N THR A 59 -3.95 -1.10 -4.72
CA THR A 59 -4.61 -0.20 -5.66
C THR A 59 -4.19 1.23 -5.40
N ALA A 60 -4.28 2.08 -6.41
CA ALA A 60 -4.01 3.50 -6.26
C ALA A 60 -5.16 4.32 -6.82
N VAL A 61 -5.63 5.29 -6.03
CA VAL A 61 -6.68 6.23 -6.40
C VAL A 61 -6.07 7.62 -6.58
N ASP A 62 -6.41 8.28 -7.67
CA ASP A 62 -6.01 9.66 -7.92
C ASP A 62 -7.14 10.61 -7.48
N TYR A 63 -6.91 11.39 -6.40
CA TYR A 63 -7.82 12.41 -5.89
C TYR A 63 -7.48 13.83 -6.39
N ILE A 64 -6.56 13.97 -7.36
CA ILE A 64 -6.01 15.24 -7.85
C ILE A 64 -5.08 15.88 -6.83
N GLU A 65 -5.52 16.10 -5.59
CA GLU A 65 -4.71 16.69 -4.52
C GLU A 65 -3.61 15.73 -4.02
N TYR A 66 -3.89 14.43 -4.07
CA TYR A 66 -2.96 13.36 -3.66
C TYR A 66 -3.31 12.05 -4.35
N PHE A 67 -2.35 11.13 -4.37
CA PHE A 67 -2.61 9.71 -4.65
C PHE A 67 -2.82 8.97 -3.34
N GLU A 68 -3.84 8.13 -3.27
CA GLU A 68 -4.06 7.22 -2.14
C GLU A 68 -3.76 5.79 -2.57
N ILE A 69 -2.80 5.17 -1.93
CA ILE A 69 -2.44 3.77 -2.16
C ILE A 69 -3.12 2.93 -1.08
N VAL A 70 -3.82 1.89 -1.50
CA VAL A 70 -4.63 1.03 -0.63
C VAL A 70 -4.10 -0.40 -0.69
N TYR A 71 -3.73 -0.94 0.46
CA TYR A 71 -3.24 -2.30 0.64
C TYR A 71 -4.31 -3.12 1.35
N HIS A 72 -4.79 -4.17 0.70
CA HIS A 72 -5.67 -5.16 1.30
C HIS A 72 -4.87 -6.36 1.77
N LEU A 73 -4.90 -6.60 3.07
CA LEU A 73 -4.16 -7.68 3.74
C LEU A 73 -5.12 -8.74 4.26
N LEU A 74 -4.69 -10.00 4.21
CA LEU A 74 -5.44 -11.14 4.71
C LEU A 74 -4.56 -12.02 5.60
N SER A 75 -5.08 -12.32 6.79
CA SER A 75 -4.58 -13.38 7.65
C SER A 75 -5.46 -14.62 7.45
N ILE A 76 -4.90 -15.65 6.82
CA ILE A 76 -5.61 -16.91 6.56
C ILE A 76 -5.82 -17.65 7.88
N GLN A 77 -4.79 -17.66 8.73
CA GLN A 77 -4.83 -18.36 10.01
C GLN A 77 -5.92 -17.82 10.95
N HIS A 78 -6.07 -16.49 11.02
CA HIS A 78 -7.06 -15.84 11.88
C HIS A 78 -8.37 -15.51 11.17
N ASN A 79 -8.44 -15.78 9.87
CA ASN A 79 -9.59 -15.41 9.02
C ASN A 79 -9.98 -13.93 9.14
N GLN A 80 -8.97 -13.07 9.16
CA GLN A 80 -9.10 -11.64 9.35
C GLN A 80 -8.50 -10.86 8.17
N ARG A 81 -9.07 -9.70 7.90
CA ARG A 81 -8.51 -8.76 6.92
C ARG A 81 -8.28 -7.38 7.53
N ALA A 82 -7.30 -6.68 6.99
CA ALA A 82 -6.98 -5.31 7.32
C ALA A 82 -6.74 -4.50 6.04
N ILE A 83 -7.02 -3.21 6.12
CA ILE A 83 -6.79 -2.26 5.03
C ILE A 83 -5.86 -1.17 5.52
N LEU A 84 -4.70 -1.04 4.87
CA LEU A 84 -3.79 0.08 5.07
C LEU A 84 -3.95 1.07 3.92
N LYS A 85 -3.96 2.35 4.25
CA LYS A 85 -3.97 3.44 3.29
C LYS A 85 -2.78 4.35 3.50
N LEU A 86 -2.31 4.92 2.42
CA LEU A 86 -1.13 5.75 2.38
C LEU A 86 -1.36 6.85 1.35
N ARG A 87 -1.05 8.10 1.70
CA ARG A 87 -1.25 9.24 0.81
C ARG A 87 0.07 9.83 0.37
N CYS A 88 0.18 10.06 -0.93
CA CYS A 88 1.31 10.73 -1.55
C CYS A 88 0.83 12.05 -2.14
N TYR A 89 1.34 13.16 -1.62
CA TYR A 89 0.94 14.52 -2.02
C TYR A 89 1.81 15.10 -3.15
N ASP A 90 2.98 14.52 -3.39
CA ASP A 90 3.83 14.92 -4.51
C ASP A 90 3.26 14.36 -5.82
N ARG A 91 2.78 15.26 -6.67
CA ARG A 91 2.22 14.85 -7.97
C ARG A 91 3.27 14.79 -9.07
N GLU A 92 4.35 15.52 -8.94
CA GLU A 92 5.40 15.55 -9.98
C GLU A 92 6.25 14.27 -9.93
N SER A 93 6.63 13.86 -8.70
CA SER A 93 7.46 12.67 -8.46
C SER A 93 6.87 11.79 -7.35
N PRO A 94 5.64 11.27 -7.52
CA PRO A 94 5.00 10.49 -6.47
C PRO A 94 5.79 9.21 -6.21
N SER A 95 6.16 8.99 -4.95
CA SER A 95 6.94 7.80 -4.57
C SER A 95 6.50 7.24 -3.22
N VAL A 96 6.54 5.92 -3.12
CA VAL A 96 6.27 5.16 -1.90
C VAL A 96 7.25 4.00 -1.79
N PRO A 97 7.55 3.50 -0.59
CA PRO A 97 8.39 2.32 -0.46
C PRO A 97 7.75 1.07 -1.07
N SER A 98 8.53 0.25 -1.75
CA SER A 98 8.09 -1.06 -2.24
C SER A 98 7.91 -2.05 -1.08
N VAL A 99 6.86 -2.86 -1.14
CA VAL A 99 6.62 -3.95 -0.17
C VAL A 99 6.93 -5.34 -0.75
N VAL A 100 7.61 -5.41 -1.89
CA VAL A 100 7.98 -6.67 -2.57
C VAL A 100 8.79 -7.60 -1.66
N THR A 101 9.70 -7.05 -0.86
CA THR A 101 10.51 -7.84 0.08
C THR A 101 9.68 -8.47 1.20
N ILE A 102 8.53 -7.89 1.51
CA ILE A 102 7.61 -8.37 2.55
C ILE A 102 6.61 -9.35 1.92
N TRP A 103 5.98 -8.93 0.82
CA TRP A 103 5.03 -9.75 0.06
C TRP A 103 5.45 -9.82 -1.41
N PRO A 104 6.07 -10.91 -1.86
CA PRO A 104 6.54 -11.02 -3.25
C PRO A 104 5.43 -10.82 -4.32
N GLY A 105 4.17 -11.12 -3.97
CA GLY A 105 3.03 -10.87 -4.84
C GLY A 105 2.77 -9.39 -5.17
N ALA A 106 3.43 -8.47 -4.47
CA ALA A 106 3.36 -7.03 -4.76
C ALA A 106 4.08 -6.67 -6.08
N GLU A 107 5.02 -7.48 -6.56
CA GLU A 107 5.88 -7.12 -7.70
C GLU A 107 5.07 -6.66 -8.92
N LEU A 108 4.14 -7.45 -9.37
CA LEU A 108 3.35 -7.14 -10.57
C LEU A 108 2.33 -6.02 -10.31
N GLN A 109 1.78 -5.96 -9.12
CA GLN A 109 0.79 -4.95 -8.74
C GLN A 109 1.42 -3.55 -8.62
N GLU A 110 2.61 -3.45 -8.06
CA GLU A 110 3.36 -2.19 -8.01
C GLU A 110 3.78 -1.73 -9.41
N ARG A 111 4.20 -2.65 -10.28
CA ARG A 111 4.49 -2.33 -11.69
C ARG A 111 3.26 -1.80 -12.43
N GLU A 112 2.10 -2.40 -12.23
CA GLU A 112 0.85 -1.94 -12.84
C GLU A 112 0.50 -0.52 -12.40
N ILE A 113 0.62 -0.21 -11.12
CA ILE A 113 0.35 1.12 -10.58
C ILE A 113 1.33 2.15 -11.16
N TRP A 114 2.62 1.82 -11.20
CA TRP A 114 3.62 2.69 -11.82
C TRP A 114 3.33 2.88 -13.31
N ASP A 115 3.07 1.81 -14.04
CA ASP A 115 2.81 1.85 -15.47
C ASP A 115 1.64 2.79 -15.83
N LEU A 116 0.54 2.69 -15.10
CA LEU A 116 -0.70 3.41 -15.40
C LEU A 116 -0.82 4.78 -14.71
N LYS A 117 -0.21 4.98 -13.55
CA LYS A 117 -0.34 6.20 -12.72
C LYS A 117 0.97 6.90 -12.40
N GLY A 118 2.11 6.29 -12.71
CA GLY A 118 3.42 6.93 -12.52
C GLY A 118 3.91 7.01 -11.08
N ILE A 119 3.31 6.29 -10.14
CA ILE A 119 3.77 6.25 -8.76
C ILE A 119 5.00 5.35 -8.67
N GLN A 120 6.14 5.90 -8.27
CA GLN A 120 7.38 5.15 -8.09
C GLN A 120 7.34 4.33 -6.80
N PHE A 121 7.74 3.07 -6.89
CA PHE A 121 7.95 2.21 -5.73
C PHE A 121 9.45 2.08 -5.48
N THR A 122 9.94 2.78 -4.46
CA THR A 122 11.38 2.81 -4.16
C THR A 122 11.88 1.43 -3.73
N GLN A 123 13.09 1.06 -4.20
CA GLN A 123 13.70 -0.25 -3.95
C GLN A 123 12.97 -1.43 -4.61
N HIS A 124 12.06 -1.19 -5.55
CA HIS A 124 11.52 -2.25 -6.39
C HIS A 124 12.60 -2.73 -7.36
N HIS A 125 12.88 -4.04 -7.36
CA HIS A 125 14.01 -4.60 -8.11
C HIS A 125 13.78 -4.74 -9.62
N ASN A 126 12.54 -4.63 -10.09
CA ASN A 126 12.17 -4.89 -11.49
C ASN A 126 11.08 -3.92 -11.99
N MET A 127 11.27 -2.60 -11.74
CA MET A 127 10.29 -1.60 -12.16
C MET A 127 10.39 -1.34 -13.67
N LYS A 128 9.41 -1.81 -14.40
CA LYS A 128 9.24 -1.63 -15.85
C LYS A 128 7.77 -1.75 -16.23
N ARG A 129 7.43 -1.30 -17.43
CA ARG A 129 6.06 -1.41 -17.95
C ARG A 129 5.57 -2.85 -17.96
N ILE A 130 4.28 -3.05 -17.78
CA ILE A 130 3.63 -4.37 -17.77
C ILE A 130 2.40 -4.43 -18.69
N LEU A 131 1.53 -3.43 -18.67
CA LEU A 131 0.31 -3.38 -19.49
C LEU A 131 0.51 -2.56 -20.75
N LEU A 132 1.28 -1.47 -20.68
CA LEU A 132 1.58 -0.61 -21.81
C LEU A 132 2.87 -1.07 -22.51
N TRP A 133 3.02 -0.75 -23.79
CA TRP A 133 4.28 -1.03 -24.49
C TRP A 133 5.42 -0.14 -24.00
N GLU A 134 6.64 -0.57 -24.22
CA GLU A 134 7.84 0.02 -23.61
C GLU A 134 8.02 1.51 -23.91
N ASP A 135 7.73 1.92 -25.16
CA ASP A 135 7.89 3.30 -25.62
C ASP A 135 6.66 4.21 -25.35
N PHE A 136 5.64 3.71 -24.66
CA PHE A 136 4.46 4.51 -24.35
C PHE A 136 4.83 5.74 -23.54
N LYS A 137 4.30 6.92 -23.91
CA LYS A 137 4.60 8.18 -23.23
C LYS A 137 3.55 8.50 -22.16
N GLY A 138 4.02 8.68 -20.94
CA GLY A 138 3.21 9.08 -19.80
C GLY A 138 2.48 7.92 -19.10
N HIS A 139 1.48 8.28 -18.29
CA HIS A 139 0.73 7.39 -17.42
C HIS A 139 -0.76 7.68 -17.56
N PRO A 140 -1.49 6.90 -18.39
CA PRO A 140 -2.80 7.31 -18.92
C PRO A 140 -3.95 7.28 -17.92
N LEU A 141 -3.79 6.66 -16.76
CA LEU A 141 -4.82 6.66 -15.71
C LEU A 141 -4.66 7.78 -14.68
N ARG A 142 -3.70 8.68 -14.89
CA ARG A 142 -3.65 9.93 -14.13
C ARG A 142 -4.76 10.89 -14.60
N LYS A 143 -5.37 11.60 -13.64
CA LYS A 143 -6.39 12.60 -13.96
C LYS A 143 -5.84 13.83 -14.69
N ASP A 144 -4.56 14.11 -14.53
CA ASP A 144 -3.83 15.19 -15.22
C ASP A 144 -3.16 14.76 -16.55
N TYR A 145 -3.41 13.53 -17.00
CA TYR A 145 -2.91 13.05 -18.28
C TYR A 145 -3.70 13.67 -19.43
N LEU A 146 -3.02 14.40 -20.31
CA LEU A 146 -3.61 14.98 -21.51
C LEU A 146 -3.48 14.00 -22.67
N ARG A 147 -4.62 13.70 -23.32
CA ARG A 147 -4.70 12.85 -24.51
C ARG A 147 -4.43 13.64 -25.78
#